data_6932f4dadabcce76d1e4f77f752aabd6
#
_entry.id   6932f4dadabcce76d1e4f77f752aabd6
#
_cell.length_a   1.000
_cell.length_b   1.000
_cell.length_c   1.000
_cell.angle_alpha   90.00
_cell.angle_beta   90.00
_cell.angle_gamma   90.00
#
_symmetry.space_group_name_H-M   'P 1'
#
loop_
_entity.id
_entity.type
_entity.pdbx_description
1 polymer ?
#
loop_
_entity_poly.entity_id
_entity_poly.type
_entity_poly.pdbx_seq_one_letter_code
_entity_poly.pdbx_strand_id
1 'polypeptide(L)'
;MREAGVRGAGVRERGRVPAALVALVAGVALAAGGCAPGDSAPGDPAPGGSTPGARASAPAPAPAPSHPGVPPAGVVVDYQLGGGYPPAEGVGGVVRDVTDVPAPGLWSGCYVNGFQTQPAERDTWLRDHPDLVLRDAAGEPVADAGWPDELLLDTRTAAARAAVAEVVGAQVRACAARGFGAVELDNLDSWTRSGGLLTEEGALDLAARLVAVAHEVGLAAGQKNAPDLGARGRDEAGFDFAVSEECLANEECGAYTDVYGAAVLDVEYAGSAPADDWAAACADPSRPPSTVLRDHDLGAPGDAGYVFDAC
;
A
#
# COMPACT_ATOMS: atom_id res chain seq x y z
N MET A 1 17.73 -56.02 2.89
CA MET A 1 17.50 -55.66 1.48
C MET A 1 15.99 -55.51 1.27
N ARG A 2 15.47 -54.31 1.30
CA ARG A 2 14.19 -53.88 0.72
C ARG A 2 14.30 -52.41 0.51
N GLU A 3 14.36 -52.03 -0.76
CA GLU A 3 14.34 -50.63 -1.22
C GLU A 3 12.95 -50.02 -0.98
N ALA A 4 12.91 -48.86 -0.35
CA ALA A 4 11.70 -48.03 -0.26
C ALA A 4 11.84 -46.88 -1.27
N GLY A 5 11.03 -46.93 -2.34
CA GLY A 5 10.98 -45.94 -3.38
C GLY A 5 10.40 -44.60 -2.88
N VAL A 6 11.11 -43.55 -3.14
CA VAL A 6 10.70 -42.17 -2.97
C VAL A 6 9.74 -41.83 -4.13
N ARG A 7 8.49 -41.52 -3.82
CA ARG A 7 7.50 -40.99 -4.78
C ARG A 7 7.66 -39.47 -4.84
N GLY A 8 8.07 -38.99 -6.01
CA GLY A 8 8.12 -37.57 -6.30
C GLY A 8 6.74 -36.91 -6.22
N ALA A 9 6.66 -35.79 -5.51
CA ALA A 9 5.51 -34.92 -5.51
C ALA A 9 5.51 -34.09 -6.82
N GLY A 10 4.44 -34.23 -7.59
CA GLY A 10 4.26 -33.53 -8.86
C GLY A 10 4.02 -32.03 -8.60
N VAL A 11 4.79 -31.22 -9.31
CA VAL A 11 4.59 -29.79 -9.46
C VAL A 11 3.28 -29.58 -10.22
N ARG A 12 2.30 -28.94 -9.59
CA ARG A 12 1.08 -28.48 -10.27
C ARG A 12 1.40 -27.19 -11.02
N GLU A 13 1.33 -27.22 -12.32
CA GLU A 13 1.29 -26.04 -13.20
C GLU A 13 0.09 -25.17 -12.79
N ARG A 14 0.37 -23.94 -12.37
CA ARG A 14 -0.66 -22.92 -12.16
C ARG A 14 -1.02 -22.33 -13.53
N GLY A 15 -2.30 -22.46 -13.88
CA GLY A 15 -2.84 -21.93 -15.13
C GLY A 15 -2.82 -20.41 -15.14
N ARG A 16 -2.31 -19.84 -16.21
CA ARG A 16 -2.39 -18.42 -16.52
C ARG A 16 -3.86 -18.02 -16.68
N VAL A 17 -4.32 -17.05 -15.91
CA VAL A 17 -5.60 -16.36 -16.09
C VAL A 17 -5.37 -15.24 -17.11
N PRO A 18 -6.11 -15.16 -18.23
CA PRO A 18 -5.95 -14.05 -19.16
C PRO A 18 -6.58 -12.77 -18.63
N ALA A 19 -5.87 -11.65 -18.77
CA ALA A 19 -6.37 -10.32 -18.49
C ALA A 19 -7.65 -10.02 -19.30
N ALA A 20 -8.73 -9.70 -18.63
CA ALA A 20 -9.98 -9.27 -19.24
C ALA A 20 -9.89 -7.77 -19.57
N LEU A 21 -9.90 -7.47 -20.89
CA LEU A 21 -10.09 -6.13 -21.40
C LEU A 21 -11.47 -5.60 -20.98
N VAL A 22 -11.51 -4.54 -20.18
CA VAL A 22 -12.72 -3.74 -19.96
C VAL A 22 -12.77 -2.65 -21.02
N ALA A 23 -13.68 -2.79 -21.97
CA ALA A 23 -13.96 -1.78 -22.98
C ALA A 23 -14.83 -0.67 -22.39
N LEU A 24 -14.29 0.55 -22.28
CA LEU A 24 -15.08 1.75 -21.98
C LEU A 24 -15.92 2.13 -23.18
N VAL A 25 -17.24 2.15 -23.03
CA VAL A 25 -18.18 2.73 -24.00
C VAL A 25 -18.42 4.19 -23.62
N ALA A 26 -17.84 5.11 -24.39
CA ALA A 26 -18.13 6.54 -24.29
C ALA A 26 -19.46 6.85 -24.96
N GLY A 27 -20.46 7.23 -24.19
CA GLY A 27 -21.73 7.76 -24.67
C GLY A 27 -21.65 9.27 -24.91
N VAL A 28 -21.70 9.67 -26.18
CA VAL A 28 -21.85 11.07 -26.60
C VAL A 28 -23.34 11.44 -26.58
N ALA A 29 -23.73 12.40 -25.75
CA ALA A 29 -25.02 13.05 -25.85
C ALA A 29 -24.86 14.47 -26.42
N LEU A 30 -25.29 14.65 -27.67
CA LEU A 30 -25.50 15.98 -28.28
C LEU A 30 -26.85 16.54 -27.78
N ALA A 31 -26.84 17.77 -27.31
CA ALA A 31 -28.03 18.60 -27.24
C ALA A 31 -27.74 19.96 -27.86
N ALA A 32 -28.44 20.24 -28.96
CA ALA A 32 -28.44 21.49 -29.72
C ALA A 32 -29.64 22.36 -29.34
N GLY A 33 -29.49 23.69 -29.51
CA GLY A 33 -30.57 24.70 -29.60
C GLY A 33 -30.46 25.75 -28.50
N GLY A 34 -30.46 27.02 -28.83
CA GLY A 34 -30.98 27.84 -29.84
C GLY A 34 -30.65 29.30 -29.57
N CYS A 35 -30.45 30.06 -30.64
CA CYS A 35 -30.24 31.50 -30.67
C CYS A 35 -31.53 32.29 -30.48
N ALA A 36 -31.43 33.50 -29.93
CA ALA A 36 -31.99 34.71 -30.52
C ALA A 36 -31.72 35.98 -29.66
N PRO A 37 -31.74 37.20 -30.30
CA PRO A 37 -30.93 38.36 -29.89
C PRO A 37 -31.76 39.53 -29.36
N GLY A 38 -31.09 40.56 -28.83
CA GLY A 38 -31.72 41.85 -28.43
C GLY A 38 -30.73 42.78 -27.73
N ASP A 39 -30.26 43.64 -28.39
CA ASP A 39 -30.13 45.09 -28.61
C ASP A 39 -29.68 46.01 -27.42
N SER A 40 -28.72 46.86 -27.84
CA SER A 40 -28.52 48.27 -27.49
C SER A 40 -27.61 48.65 -26.31
N ALA A 41 -26.45 49.20 -26.70
CA ALA A 41 -25.59 50.13 -25.97
C ALA A 41 -26.20 51.51 -25.84
N PRO A 42 -25.62 52.57 -25.21
CA PRO A 42 -24.19 52.80 -24.89
C PRO A 42 -23.90 53.47 -23.53
N GLY A 43 -22.63 53.59 -23.16
CA GLY A 43 -22.19 54.51 -22.12
C GLY A 43 -20.84 54.18 -21.50
N ASP A 44 -19.73 54.67 -22.08
CA ASP A 44 -18.44 54.80 -21.42
C ASP A 44 -18.46 55.85 -20.31
N PRO A 45 -17.64 55.73 -19.25
CA PRO A 45 -16.21 56.12 -19.32
C PRO A 45 -15.23 55.24 -18.55
N ALA A 46 -14.03 55.11 -19.11
CA ALA A 46 -12.81 54.67 -18.45
C ALA A 46 -12.16 55.83 -17.65
N PRO A 47 -11.01 55.62 -16.95
CA PRO A 47 -10.27 54.47 -16.53
C PRO A 47 -9.89 54.50 -15.04
N GLY A 48 -9.83 53.31 -14.43
CA GLY A 48 -9.19 53.16 -13.13
C GLY A 48 -8.18 52.00 -13.21
N GLY A 49 -6.89 52.37 -13.21
CA GLY A 49 -5.81 51.39 -13.22
C GLY A 49 -5.82 50.53 -11.94
N SER A 50 -6.09 49.26 -12.11
CA SER A 50 -5.91 48.25 -11.03
C SER A 50 -4.55 47.59 -11.20
N THR A 51 -3.65 47.86 -10.29
CA THR A 51 -2.40 47.15 -10.08
C THR A 51 -2.72 45.66 -9.91
N PRO A 52 -1.94 44.72 -10.52
CA PRO A 52 -2.10 43.29 -10.26
C PRO A 52 -1.74 43.02 -8.81
N GLY A 53 -2.75 42.67 -8.01
CA GLY A 53 -2.53 42.19 -6.65
C GLY A 53 -1.65 40.93 -6.70
N ALA A 54 -0.54 40.99 -6.00
CA ALA A 54 0.31 39.85 -5.77
C ALA A 54 -0.55 38.72 -5.17
N ARG A 55 -0.68 37.60 -5.89
CA ARG A 55 -1.26 36.36 -5.36
C ARG A 55 -0.39 35.99 -4.17
N ALA A 56 -0.96 36.06 -2.98
CA ALA A 56 -0.32 35.49 -1.80
C ALA A 56 -0.15 33.97 -2.07
N SER A 57 1.10 33.51 -2.13
CA SER A 57 1.39 32.09 -2.14
C SER A 57 0.78 31.48 -0.90
N ALA A 58 0.03 30.40 -1.05
CA ALA A 58 -0.45 29.61 0.07
C ALA A 58 0.76 29.24 0.95
N PRO A 59 0.64 29.26 2.28
CA PRO A 59 1.71 28.79 3.14
C PRO A 59 2.03 27.36 2.79
N ALA A 60 3.34 27.03 2.71
CA ALA A 60 3.80 25.66 2.54
C ALA A 60 3.19 24.79 3.66
N PRO A 61 2.76 23.55 3.36
CA PRO A 61 2.27 22.65 4.38
C PRO A 61 3.33 22.49 5.47
N ALA A 62 2.89 22.47 6.74
CA ALA A 62 3.77 22.22 7.85
C ALA A 62 4.47 20.86 7.64
N PRO A 63 5.79 20.73 7.95
CA PRO A 63 6.45 19.44 7.88
C PRO A 63 5.69 18.46 8.77
N ALA A 64 5.39 17.26 8.23
CA ALA A 64 4.80 16.19 9.00
C ALA A 64 5.69 15.88 10.22
N PRO A 65 5.13 15.55 11.38
CA PRO A 65 5.92 15.15 12.55
C PRO A 65 6.75 13.92 12.14
N SER A 66 8.08 14.03 12.18
CA SER A 66 8.98 12.93 11.86
C SER A 66 9.05 11.98 13.05
N HIS A 67 8.42 10.81 12.97
CA HIS A 67 8.67 9.71 13.90
C HIS A 67 10.08 9.17 13.66
N PRO A 68 10.88 8.82 14.69
CA PRO A 68 12.25 8.35 14.53
C PRO A 68 12.38 7.04 13.69
N GLY A 69 11.29 6.27 13.54
CA GLY A 69 11.23 5.07 12.71
C GLY A 69 10.87 5.29 11.24
N VAL A 70 10.59 6.53 10.81
CA VAL A 70 10.32 6.83 9.40
C VAL A 70 11.53 6.50 8.54
N PRO A 71 11.37 5.86 7.35
CA PRO A 71 12.49 5.54 6.49
C PRO A 71 13.25 6.80 6.07
N PRO A 72 14.61 6.78 6.09
CA PRO A 72 15.39 7.89 5.58
C PRO A 72 15.08 8.17 4.10
N ALA A 73 14.98 9.44 3.73
CA ALA A 73 14.72 9.82 2.33
C ALA A 73 15.78 9.24 1.38
N GLY A 74 15.35 8.59 0.31
CA GLY A 74 16.23 7.98 -0.69
C GLY A 74 17.01 6.75 -0.19
N VAL A 75 16.57 6.13 0.91
CA VAL A 75 17.15 4.86 1.35
C VAL A 75 16.81 3.77 0.35
N VAL A 76 17.80 3.00 -0.07
CA VAL A 76 17.57 1.77 -0.83
C VAL A 76 17.05 0.70 0.12
N VAL A 77 15.83 0.24 -0.11
CA VAL A 77 15.17 -0.76 0.75
C VAL A 77 15.03 -2.08 -0.01
N ASP A 78 15.56 -3.17 0.54
CA ASP A 78 15.32 -4.51 0.02
C ASP A 78 14.05 -5.09 0.66
N TYR A 79 13.06 -5.38 -0.18
CA TYR A 79 11.74 -5.87 0.26
C TYR A 79 11.76 -7.41 0.30
N GLN A 80 11.94 -7.97 1.51
CA GLN A 80 12.31 -9.38 1.75
C GLN A 80 11.18 -10.18 2.41
N LEU A 81 9.98 -10.20 1.82
CA LEU A 81 8.83 -10.92 2.41
C LEU A 81 8.88 -12.43 2.18
N GLY A 82 9.64 -12.91 1.21
CA GLY A 82 9.89 -14.35 0.99
C GLY A 82 10.85 -14.97 2.01
N GLY A 83 11.34 -14.19 2.99
CA GLY A 83 12.27 -14.60 4.04
C GLY A 83 13.51 -13.71 4.08
N GLY A 84 14.02 -13.41 5.28
CA GLY A 84 15.17 -12.53 5.47
C GLY A 84 16.49 -13.15 5.02
N TYR A 85 17.27 -12.41 4.24
CA TYR A 85 18.63 -12.77 3.82
C TYR A 85 19.57 -11.57 4.00
N PRO A 86 20.92 -11.76 3.94
CA PRO A 86 21.86 -10.65 3.97
C PRO A 86 21.64 -9.74 2.76
N PRO A 87 21.31 -8.44 2.97
CA PRO A 87 21.08 -7.52 1.85
C PRO A 87 22.36 -7.25 1.06
N ALA A 88 22.20 -6.84 -0.20
CA ALA A 88 23.30 -6.45 -1.08
C ALA A 88 24.04 -5.20 -0.55
N GLU A 89 25.26 -4.96 -1.05
CA GLU A 89 25.99 -3.73 -0.77
C GLU A 89 25.20 -2.51 -1.29
N GLY A 90 25.14 -1.43 -0.51
CA GLY A 90 24.37 -0.22 -0.84
C GLY A 90 22.95 -0.21 -0.30
N VAL A 91 22.40 -1.34 0.12
CA VAL A 91 21.09 -1.40 0.79
C VAL A 91 21.21 -0.75 2.18
N GLY A 92 20.35 0.22 2.43
CA GLY A 92 20.26 0.96 3.70
C GLY A 92 19.10 0.56 4.58
N GLY A 93 18.17 -0.25 4.06
CA GLY A 93 17.00 -0.71 4.80
C GLY A 93 16.45 -2.03 4.28
N VAL A 94 15.61 -2.70 5.10
CA VAL A 94 14.86 -3.90 4.72
C VAL A 94 13.43 -3.80 5.21
N VAL A 95 12.50 -4.43 4.48
CA VAL A 95 11.18 -4.78 5.01
C VAL A 95 11.10 -6.30 5.10
N ARG A 96 10.67 -6.81 6.25
CA ARG A 96 10.56 -8.26 6.51
C ARG A 96 9.27 -8.61 7.21
N ASP A 97 8.81 -9.81 7.00
CA ASP A 97 7.62 -10.35 7.67
C ASP A 97 7.75 -10.31 9.21
N VAL A 98 6.61 -10.19 9.90
CA VAL A 98 6.53 -10.17 11.38
C VAL A 98 7.18 -11.40 12.04
N THR A 99 7.30 -12.51 11.33
CA THR A 99 7.96 -13.72 11.84
C THR A 99 9.48 -13.69 11.79
N ASP A 100 10.05 -12.70 11.07
CA ASP A 100 11.49 -12.53 10.89
C ASP A 100 12.12 -11.59 11.95
N VAL A 101 13.37 -11.20 11.72
CA VAL A 101 14.12 -10.27 12.56
C VAL A 101 14.68 -9.10 11.76
N PRO A 102 14.86 -7.91 12.35
CA PRO A 102 15.44 -6.77 11.65
C PRO A 102 16.88 -7.04 11.19
N ALA A 103 17.32 -6.37 10.12
CA ALA A 103 18.70 -6.43 9.68
C ALA A 103 19.59 -5.56 10.57
N PRO A 104 20.68 -6.09 11.15
CA PRO A 104 21.53 -5.32 12.07
C PRO A 104 22.14 -4.08 11.42
N GLY A 105 21.92 -2.91 12.03
CA GLY A 105 22.51 -1.65 11.58
C GLY A 105 21.83 -0.98 10.38
N LEU A 106 20.75 -1.57 9.85
CA LEU A 106 19.93 -1.02 8.77
C LEU A 106 18.58 -0.54 9.31
N TRP A 107 17.95 0.40 8.60
CA TRP A 107 16.54 0.68 8.81
C TRP A 107 15.74 -0.60 8.56
N SER A 108 14.75 -0.90 9.41
CA SER A 108 13.98 -2.13 9.25
C SER A 108 12.50 -1.87 9.52
N GLY A 109 11.68 -2.08 8.48
CA GLY A 109 10.22 -2.15 8.52
C GLY A 109 9.75 -3.59 8.76
N CYS A 110 8.73 -3.73 9.59
CA CYS A 110 8.05 -5.00 9.87
C CYS A 110 6.76 -5.06 9.07
N TYR A 111 6.62 -6.03 8.19
CA TYR A 111 5.38 -6.28 7.46
C TYR A 111 4.37 -6.99 8.37
N VAL A 112 3.16 -6.45 8.44
CA VAL A 112 2.00 -7.04 9.12
C VAL A 112 0.79 -6.97 8.20
N ASN A 113 0.14 -8.09 7.93
CA ASN A 113 -1.15 -8.09 7.24
C ASN A 113 -2.23 -7.57 8.20
N GLY A 114 -2.58 -6.30 8.06
CA GLY A 114 -3.46 -5.61 9.01
C GLY A 114 -4.95 -5.84 8.79
N PHE A 115 -5.36 -6.26 7.57
CA PHE A 115 -6.76 -6.26 7.14
C PHE A 115 -7.20 -7.58 6.51
N GLN A 116 -6.27 -8.51 6.35
CA GLN A 116 -6.52 -9.87 5.87
C GLN A 116 -5.73 -10.87 6.70
N THR A 117 -6.04 -12.15 6.57
CA THR A 117 -5.24 -13.22 7.17
C THR A 117 -4.06 -13.52 6.26
N GLN A 118 -2.89 -13.82 6.82
CA GLN A 118 -1.86 -14.47 6.01
C GLN A 118 -2.27 -15.92 5.68
N PRO A 119 -1.80 -16.50 4.55
CA PRO A 119 -2.13 -17.87 4.17
C PRO A 119 -1.83 -18.89 5.27
N ALA A 120 -0.69 -18.73 5.96
CA ALA A 120 -0.28 -19.64 7.05
C ALA A 120 -1.15 -19.50 8.32
N GLU A 121 -1.83 -18.38 8.50
CA GLU A 121 -2.66 -18.06 9.66
C GLU A 121 -4.15 -18.35 9.44
N ARG A 122 -4.58 -18.59 8.20
CA ARG A 122 -5.98 -18.77 7.81
C ARG A 122 -6.76 -19.71 8.74
N ASP A 123 -6.24 -20.90 8.97
CA ASP A 123 -6.90 -21.89 9.82
C ASP A 123 -6.95 -21.48 11.29
N THR A 124 -5.96 -20.74 11.75
CA THR A 124 -5.92 -20.17 13.11
C THR A 124 -7.01 -19.12 13.27
N TRP A 125 -7.17 -18.20 12.32
CA TRP A 125 -8.24 -17.21 12.36
C TRP A 125 -9.63 -17.85 12.33
N LEU A 126 -9.85 -18.85 11.46
CA LEU A 126 -11.13 -19.55 11.38
C LEU A 126 -11.46 -20.35 12.64
N ARG A 127 -10.48 -20.85 13.37
CA ARG A 127 -10.66 -21.62 14.60
C ARG A 127 -10.82 -20.72 15.83
N ASP A 128 -9.93 -19.72 15.97
CA ASP A 128 -9.77 -18.96 17.21
C ASP A 128 -10.49 -17.61 17.17
N HIS A 129 -10.70 -17.05 15.97
CA HIS A 129 -11.30 -15.75 15.73
C HIS A 129 -12.38 -15.77 14.61
N PRO A 130 -13.27 -16.77 14.56
CA PRO A 130 -14.20 -16.96 13.44
C PRO A 130 -15.16 -15.78 13.21
N ASP A 131 -15.44 -15.01 14.26
CA ASP A 131 -16.34 -13.83 14.24
C ASP A 131 -15.61 -12.56 13.75
N LEU A 132 -14.30 -12.59 13.57
CA LEU A 132 -13.49 -11.49 13.06
C LEU A 132 -13.14 -11.62 11.57
N VAL A 133 -13.46 -12.78 10.97
CA VAL A 133 -13.34 -13.01 9.53
C VAL A 133 -14.62 -12.54 8.85
N LEU A 134 -14.48 -11.73 7.80
CA LEU A 134 -15.60 -11.25 7.01
C LEU A 134 -16.39 -12.41 6.41
N ARG A 135 -17.72 -12.37 6.54
CA ARG A 135 -18.61 -13.35 5.95
C ARG A 135 -19.62 -12.73 5.03
N ASP A 136 -19.92 -13.43 3.95
CA ASP A 136 -20.95 -13.08 3.00
C ASP A 136 -22.37 -13.36 3.53
N ALA A 137 -23.40 -13.13 2.70
CA ALA A 137 -24.79 -13.35 3.07
C ALA A 137 -25.15 -14.84 3.31
N ALA A 138 -24.35 -15.77 2.79
CA ALA A 138 -24.51 -17.21 3.04
C ALA A 138 -23.79 -17.66 4.32
N GLY A 139 -23.02 -16.78 4.94
CA GLY A 139 -22.20 -17.08 6.10
C GLY A 139 -20.81 -17.67 5.78
N GLU A 140 -20.44 -17.69 4.49
CA GLU A 140 -19.13 -18.20 4.07
C GLU A 140 -18.04 -17.12 4.24
N PRO A 141 -16.82 -17.50 4.63
CA PRO A 141 -15.68 -16.57 4.71
C PRO A 141 -15.37 -15.95 3.35
N VAL A 142 -15.16 -14.63 3.33
CA VAL A 142 -14.79 -13.90 2.12
C VAL A 142 -13.28 -13.92 1.95
N ALA A 143 -12.82 -14.51 0.85
CA ALA A 143 -11.42 -14.49 0.46
C ALA A 143 -11.14 -13.34 -0.53
N ASP A 144 -9.89 -12.88 -0.56
CA ASP A 144 -9.40 -11.96 -1.58
C ASP A 144 -9.36 -12.65 -2.94
N ALA A 145 -9.89 -12.00 -3.98
CA ALA A 145 -9.92 -12.58 -5.32
C ALA A 145 -8.53 -12.70 -5.96
N GLY A 146 -7.59 -11.81 -5.61
CA GLY A 146 -6.19 -11.85 -6.04
C GLY A 146 -5.35 -12.85 -5.23
N TRP A 147 -5.71 -13.04 -3.94
CA TRP A 147 -5.02 -13.89 -2.98
C TRP A 147 -6.00 -14.85 -2.31
N PRO A 148 -6.43 -15.93 -3.00
CA PRO A 148 -7.55 -16.78 -2.54
C PRO A 148 -7.30 -17.52 -1.21
N ASP A 149 -6.07 -17.59 -0.77
CA ASP A 149 -5.68 -18.20 0.51
C ASP A 149 -5.76 -17.20 1.67
N GLU A 150 -6.04 -15.91 1.40
CA GLU A 150 -6.21 -14.85 2.38
C GLU A 150 -7.69 -14.50 2.58
N LEU A 151 -8.11 -14.38 3.84
CA LEU A 151 -9.46 -14.01 4.20
C LEU A 151 -9.52 -12.56 4.66
N LEU A 152 -10.53 -11.82 4.21
CA LEU A 152 -10.74 -10.45 4.65
C LEU A 152 -11.19 -10.41 6.12
N LEU A 153 -10.65 -9.46 6.89
CA LEU A 153 -11.07 -9.23 8.28
C LEU A 153 -12.31 -8.32 8.32
N ASP A 154 -13.18 -8.55 9.31
CA ASP A 154 -14.45 -7.82 9.43
C ASP A 154 -14.25 -6.44 10.06
N THR A 155 -14.32 -5.39 9.25
CA THR A 155 -14.24 -3.99 9.70
C THR A 155 -15.61 -3.30 9.79
N ARG A 156 -16.74 -4.03 9.65
CA ARG A 156 -18.09 -3.44 9.57
C ARG A 156 -18.52 -2.75 10.87
N THR A 157 -18.18 -3.30 12.01
CA THR A 157 -18.64 -2.75 13.30
C THR A 157 -17.48 -2.25 14.16
N ALA A 158 -17.74 -1.26 15.02
CA ALA A 158 -16.72 -0.76 15.95
C ALA A 158 -16.22 -1.86 16.92
N ALA A 159 -17.09 -2.81 17.28
CA ALA A 159 -16.71 -3.95 18.12
C ALA A 159 -15.77 -4.91 17.40
N ALA A 160 -16.06 -5.24 16.14
CA ALA A 160 -15.20 -6.09 15.33
C ALA A 160 -13.83 -5.43 15.11
N ARG A 161 -13.79 -4.12 14.72
CA ARG A 161 -12.53 -3.36 14.57
C ARG A 161 -11.70 -3.33 15.85
N ALA A 162 -12.33 -3.15 17.00
CA ALA A 162 -11.62 -3.19 18.28
C ALA A 162 -11.03 -4.58 18.54
N ALA A 163 -11.76 -5.65 18.28
CA ALA A 163 -11.29 -7.03 18.48
C ALA A 163 -10.20 -7.42 17.47
N VAL A 164 -10.33 -7.02 16.18
CA VAL A 164 -9.25 -7.19 15.19
C VAL A 164 -8.00 -6.46 15.62
N ALA A 165 -8.13 -5.20 16.09
CA ALA A 165 -6.99 -4.40 16.56
C ALA A 165 -6.26 -5.05 17.76
N GLU A 166 -6.95 -5.78 18.63
CA GLU A 166 -6.31 -6.54 19.71
C GLU A 166 -5.45 -7.70 19.16
N VAL A 167 -5.97 -8.45 18.18
CA VAL A 167 -5.25 -9.60 17.61
C VAL A 167 -4.06 -9.12 16.76
N VAL A 168 -4.30 -8.24 15.79
CA VAL A 168 -3.25 -7.70 14.92
C VAL A 168 -2.28 -6.81 15.69
N GLY A 169 -2.77 -6.05 16.67
CA GLY A 169 -1.94 -5.23 17.56
C GLY A 169 -0.92 -6.05 18.35
N ALA A 170 -1.19 -7.33 18.64
CA ALA A 170 -0.19 -8.22 19.23
C ALA A 170 0.98 -8.48 18.27
N GLN A 171 0.73 -8.60 16.96
CA GLN A 171 1.79 -8.72 15.94
C GLN A 171 2.60 -7.41 15.85
N VAL A 172 1.95 -6.24 15.86
CA VAL A 172 2.62 -4.93 15.90
C VAL A 172 3.54 -4.81 17.12
N ARG A 173 3.08 -5.21 18.30
CA ARG A 173 3.91 -5.24 19.52
C ARG A 173 5.07 -6.24 19.40
N ALA A 174 4.87 -7.36 18.70
CA ALA A 174 5.94 -8.32 18.45
C ALA A 174 7.03 -7.76 17.54
N CYS A 175 6.68 -6.93 16.53
CA CYS A 175 7.65 -6.20 15.71
C CYS A 175 8.56 -5.31 16.58
N ALA A 176 7.97 -4.50 17.47
CA ALA A 176 8.73 -3.65 18.39
C ALA A 176 9.64 -4.47 19.33
N ALA A 177 9.11 -5.56 19.89
CA ALA A 177 9.87 -6.46 20.77
C ALA A 177 11.06 -7.14 20.07
N ARG A 178 10.98 -7.32 18.74
CA ARG A 178 12.10 -7.83 17.93
C ARG A 178 13.11 -6.76 17.50
N GLY A 179 12.79 -5.48 17.70
CA GLY A 179 13.70 -4.37 17.44
C GLY A 179 13.52 -3.73 16.05
N PHE A 180 12.39 -3.94 15.39
CA PHE A 180 12.03 -3.16 14.21
C PHE A 180 11.79 -1.70 14.58
N GLY A 181 12.03 -0.76 13.65
CA GLY A 181 11.80 0.67 13.83
C GLY A 181 10.45 1.16 13.30
N ALA A 182 9.86 0.39 12.39
CA ALA A 182 8.59 0.72 11.74
C ALA A 182 7.75 -0.54 11.54
N VAL A 183 6.44 -0.34 11.32
CA VAL A 183 5.51 -1.36 10.86
C VAL A 183 4.82 -0.88 9.60
N GLU A 184 4.70 -1.74 8.60
CA GLU A 184 3.86 -1.59 7.42
C GLU A 184 2.57 -2.36 7.66
N LEU A 185 1.41 -1.71 7.44
CA LEU A 185 0.09 -2.32 7.61
C LEU A 185 -0.53 -2.60 6.23
N ASP A 186 -0.38 -3.85 5.78
CA ASP A 186 -0.81 -4.27 4.45
C ASP A 186 -2.31 -4.55 4.36
N ASN A 187 -2.80 -4.55 3.11
CA ASN A 187 -4.20 -4.79 2.72
C ASN A 187 -5.20 -3.75 3.28
N LEU A 188 -4.72 -2.53 3.54
CA LEU A 188 -5.55 -1.42 4.01
C LEU A 188 -6.79 -1.21 3.13
N ASP A 189 -6.63 -1.35 1.81
CA ASP A 189 -7.65 -1.17 0.78
C ASP A 189 -8.57 -2.39 0.55
N SER A 190 -8.58 -3.37 1.46
CA SER A 190 -9.39 -4.60 1.34
C SER A 190 -10.89 -4.33 1.14
N TRP A 191 -11.38 -3.12 1.51
CA TRP A 191 -12.77 -2.74 1.22
C TRP A 191 -13.09 -2.76 -0.28
N THR A 192 -12.13 -2.44 -1.15
CA THR A 192 -12.30 -2.44 -2.61
C THR A 192 -12.53 -3.84 -3.17
N ARG A 193 -12.02 -4.87 -2.47
CA ARG A 193 -12.09 -6.29 -2.84
C ARG A 193 -13.17 -7.08 -2.09
N SER A 194 -13.94 -6.40 -1.22
CA SER A 194 -14.95 -7.02 -0.34
C SER A 194 -16.31 -7.27 -1.00
N GLY A 195 -16.48 -6.93 -2.30
CA GLY A 195 -17.79 -6.97 -2.95
C GLY A 195 -18.80 -5.96 -2.36
N GLY A 196 -18.33 -4.88 -1.78
CA GLY A 196 -19.15 -3.82 -1.15
C GLY A 196 -19.59 -4.16 0.29
N LEU A 197 -19.04 -5.19 0.90
CA LEU A 197 -19.37 -5.57 2.29
C LEU A 197 -18.64 -4.71 3.32
N LEU A 198 -17.46 -4.19 2.98
CA LEU A 198 -16.64 -3.30 3.80
C LEU A 198 -16.65 -1.88 3.25
N THR A 199 -16.28 -0.91 4.07
CA THR A 199 -16.18 0.50 3.69
C THR A 199 -14.79 1.07 4.01
N GLU A 200 -14.41 2.12 3.29
CA GLU A 200 -13.20 2.89 3.52
C GLU A 200 -13.13 3.43 4.95
N GLU A 201 -14.24 3.96 5.48
CA GLU A 201 -14.29 4.47 6.86
C GLU A 201 -14.03 3.38 7.89
N GLY A 202 -14.53 2.15 7.62
CA GLY A 202 -14.26 0.99 8.47
C GLY A 202 -12.79 0.61 8.49
N ALA A 203 -12.12 0.66 7.33
CA ALA A 203 -10.70 0.41 7.20
C ALA A 203 -9.87 1.51 7.88
N LEU A 204 -10.21 2.80 7.68
CA LEU A 204 -9.53 3.92 8.34
C LEU A 204 -9.65 3.88 9.87
N ASP A 205 -10.82 3.54 10.43
CA ASP A 205 -10.96 3.42 11.89
C ASP A 205 -10.14 2.25 12.45
N LEU A 206 -10.04 1.12 11.72
CA LEU A 206 -9.13 0.03 12.12
C LEU A 206 -7.66 0.47 11.99
N ALA A 207 -7.29 1.13 10.89
CA ALA A 207 -5.95 1.67 10.69
C ALA A 207 -5.53 2.58 11.83
N ALA A 208 -6.39 3.55 12.21
CA ALA A 208 -6.11 4.47 13.32
C ALA A 208 -5.84 3.75 14.64
N ARG A 209 -6.54 2.64 14.92
CA ARG A 209 -6.30 1.80 16.10
C ARG A 209 -4.96 1.09 16.05
N LEU A 210 -4.59 0.53 14.89
CA LEU A 210 -3.32 -0.17 14.70
C LEU A 210 -2.13 0.80 14.74
N VAL A 211 -2.27 1.97 14.12
CA VAL A 211 -1.28 3.06 14.19
C VAL A 211 -1.09 3.53 15.63
N ALA A 212 -2.17 3.70 16.40
CA ALA A 212 -2.06 4.05 17.81
C ALA A 212 -1.26 3.00 18.62
N VAL A 213 -1.47 1.70 18.33
CA VAL A 213 -0.67 0.62 18.93
C VAL A 213 0.81 0.71 18.51
N ALA A 214 1.08 1.00 17.23
CA ALA A 214 2.45 1.16 16.73
C ALA A 214 3.16 2.32 17.45
N HIS A 215 2.52 3.48 17.55
CA HIS A 215 3.06 4.65 18.23
C HIS A 215 3.26 4.41 19.73
N GLU A 216 2.34 3.70 20.41
CA GLU A 216 2.45 3.32 21.83
C GLU A 216 3.74 2.52 22.10
N VAL A 217 4.15 1.68 21.16
CA VAL A 217 5.37 0.85 21.30
C VAL A 217 6.59 1.45 20.59
N GLY A 218 6.49 2.67 20.09
CA GLY A 218 7.60 3.43 19.48
C GLY A 218 7.94 3.07 18.04
N LEU A 219 7.02 2.44 17.30
CA LEU A 219 7.16 2.19 15.86
C LEU A 219 6.56 3.32 15.05
N ALA A 220 7.19 3.69 13.93
CA ALA A 220 6.52 4.43 12.88
C ALA A 220 5.57 3.49 12.12
N ALA A 221 4.44 4.03 11.63
CA ALA A 221 3.45 3.26 10.90
C ALA A 221 3.40 3.65 9.42
N GLY A 222 3.50 2.67 8.53
CA GLY A 222 3.43 2.82 7.08
C GLY A 222 2.06 2.45 6.52
N GLN A 223 1.51 3.36 5.70
CA GLN A 223 0.35 3.08 4.86
C GLN A 223 0.78 2.22 3.69
N LYS A 224 0.19 1.04 3.51
CA LYS A 224 0.39 0.26 2.28
C LYS A 224 -0.69 0.60 1.28
N ASN A 225 -0.27 0.98 0.07
CA ASN A 225 -1.16 1.28 -1.05
C ASN A 225 -2.33 2.24 -0.70
N ALA A 226 -3.49 2.11 -1.34
CA ALA A 226 -4.68 2.93 -1.15
C ALA A 226 -4.50 4.42 -1.52
N PRO A 227 -4.12 4.73 -2.78
CA PRO A 227 -3.87 6.11 -3.24
C PRO A 227 -5.09 7.03 -3.09
N ASP A 228 -6.30 6.47 -3.21
CA ASP A 228 -7.57 7.21 -3.12
C ASP A 228 -7.82 7.84 -1.74
N LEU A 229 -7.15 7.36 -0.70
CA LEU A 229 -7.25 7.97 0.64
C LEU A 229 -6.67 9.39 0.67
N GLY A 230 -5.72 9.73 -0.20
CA GLY A 230 -5.03 11.00 -0.17
C GLY A 230 -4.49 11.30 1.24
N ALA A 231 -4.72 12.52 1.74
CA ALA A 231 -4.24 12.91 3.07
C ALA A 231 -4.94 12.23 4.25
N ARG A 232 -6.07 11.54 4.03
CA ARG A 232 -6.84 10.90 5.12
C ARG A 232 -6.04 9.82 5.85
N GLY A 233 -5.18 9.08 5.13
CA GLY A 233 -4.29 8.10 5.76
C GLY A 233 -3.41 8.74 6.84
N ARG A 234 -2.79 9.88 6.55
CA ARG A 234 -2.00 10.65 7.51
C ARG A 234 -2.87 11.38 8.55
N ASP A 235 -3.89 12.10 8.11
CA ASP A 235 -4.63 13.07 8.93
C ASP A 235 -5.66 12.38 9.85
N GLU A 236 -6.26 11.26 9.44
CA GLU A 236 -7.29 10.54 10.19
C GLU A 236 -6.74 9.26 10.83
N ALA A 237 -5.97 8.45 10.10
CA ALA A 237 -5.39 7.21 10.65
C ALA A 237 -4.06 7.43 11.37
N GLY A 238 -3.29 8.48 11.01
CA GLY A 238 -2.05 8.83 11.68
C GLY A 238 -0.80 8.16 11.11
N PHE A 239 -0.83 7.65 9.89
CA PHE A 239 0.34 7.06 9.23
C PHE A 239 1.49 8.07 9.06
N ASP A 240 2.72 7.62 9.24
CA ASP A 240 3.94 8.43 9.20
C ASP A 240 4.63 8.42 7.83
N PHE A 241 4.47 7.36 7.05
CA PHE A 241 5.07 7.15 5.74
C PHE A 241 4.16 6.26 4.88
N ALA A 242 4.53 6.05 3.61
CA ALA A 242 3.82 5.13 2.73
C ALA A 242 4.74 4.08 2.11
N VAL A 243 4.17 2.92 1.81
CA VAL A 243 4.74 1.89 0.93
C VAL A 243 3.76 1.69 -0.21
N SER A 244 4.19 2.02 -1.43
CA SER A 244 3.42 1.79 -2.64
C SER A 244 3.96 0.60 -3.42
N GLU A 245 3.09 -0.07 -4.12
CA GLU A 245 3.46 -1.06 -5.13
C GLU A 245 3.02 -0.57 -6.50
N GLU A 246 3.97 -0.57 -7.44
CA GLU A 246 3.74 -0.21 -8.85
C GLU A 246 3.17 1.22 -9.03
N CYS A 247 3.57 2.19 -8.17
CA CYS A 247 3.03 3.54 -8.30
C CYS A 247 3.45 4.23 -9.61
N LEU A 248 4.61 3.90 -10.19
CA LEU A 248 5.00 4.36 -11.52
C LEU A 248 4.18 3.68 -12.60
N ALA A 249 3.99 2.36 -12.51
CA ALA A 249 3.20 1.59 -13.46
C ALA A 249 1.75 2.07 -13.53
N ASN A 250 1.20 2.51 -12.40
CA ASN A 250 -0.17 3.00 -12.27
C ASN A 250 -0.29 4.54 -12.40
N GLU A 251 0.82 5.27 -12.61
CA GLU A 251 0.85 6.73 -12.69
C GLU A 251 0.27 7.44 -11.44
N GLU A 252 0.46 6.86 -10.25
CA GLU A 252 -0.17 7.32 -9.01
C GLU A 252 0.82 7.74 -7.90
N CYS A 253 2.13 7.77 -8.17
CA CYS A 253 3.15 8.12 -7.18
C CYS A 253 2.88 9.48 -6.50
N GLY A 254 2.27 10.44 -7.22
CA GLY A 254 1.87 11.73 -6.68
C GLY A 254 0.89 11.64 -5.52
N ALA A 255 0.00 10.63 -5.51
CA ALA A 255 -0.96 10.44 -4.42
C ALA A 255 -0.27 10.18 -3.07
N TYR A 256 0.91 9.58 -3.09
CA TYR A 256 1.71 9.30 -1.90
C TYR A 256 2.71 10.43 -1.60
N THR A 257 3.45 10.91 -2.62
CA THR A 257 4.49 11.93 -2.41
C THR A 257 3.93 13.29 -2.02
N ASP A 258 2.73 13.66 -2.46
CA ASP A 258 2.04 14.89 -2.03
C ASP A 258 1.65 14.84 -0.54
N VAL A 259 1.48 13.66 0.03
CA VAL A 259 1.09 13.46 1.44
C VAL A 259 2.31 13.25 2.33
N TYR A 260 3.21 12.36 1.95
CA TYR A 260 4.33 11.89 2.78
C TYR A 260 5.69 12.44 2.34
N GLY A 261 5.72 13.22 1.25
CA GLY A 261 6.96 13.80 0.74
C GLY A 261 7.97 12.75 0.33
N ALA A 262 9.16 12.80 0.92
CA ALA A 262 10.22 11.83 0.65
C ALA A 262 10.13 10.54 1.47
N ALA A 263 9.14 10.43 2.37
CA ALA A 263 8.92 9.24 3.19
C ALA A 263 7.97 8.25 2.47
N VAL A 264 8.30 7.90 1.23
CA VAL A 264 7.58 6.93 0.41
C VAL A 264 8.59 5.89 -0.07
N LEU A 265 8.30 4.63 0.21
CA LEU A 265 8.97 3.47 -0.37
C LEU A 265 8.10 2.97 -1.52
N ASP A 266 8.69 2.77 -2.70
CA ASP A 266 7.98 2.27 -3.86
C ASP A 266 8.63 0.97 -4.36
N VAL A 267 7.81 -0.03 -4.60
CA VAL A 267 8.21 -1.36 -5.07
C VAL A 267 7.59 -1.59 -6.44
N GLU A 268 8.40 -1.50 -7.48
CA GLU A 268 8.00 -1.88 -8.83
C GLU A 268 8.33 -3.36 -9.07
N TYR A 269 7.55 -4.02 -9.91
CA TYR A 269 7.72 -5.45 -10.15
C TYR A 269 8.21 -5.77 -11.57
N ALA A 270 9.07 -6.77 -11.66
CA ALA A 270 9.54 -7.31 -12.94
C ALA A 270 8.35 -7.84 -13.76
N GLY A 271 8.25 -7.37 -15.01
CA GLY A 271 7.15 -7.67 -15.91
C GLY A 271 6.09 -6.56 -16.05
N SER A 272 6.20 -5.48 -15.25
CA SER A 272 5.46 -4.24 -15.45
C SER A 272 6.19 -3.31 -16.45
N ALA A 273 5.45 -2.33 -17.02
CA ALA A 273 6.02 -1.42 -18.02
C ALA A 273 7.25 -0.63 -17.53
N PRO A 274 7.33 -0.13 -16.27
CA PRO A 274 8.55 0.49 -15.75
C PRO A 274 9.77 -0.44 -15.74
N ALA A 275 9.58 -1.74 -15.52
CA ALA A 275 10.68 -2.71 -15.51
C ALA A 275 11.29 -2.96 -16.90
N ASP A 276 10.54 -2.74 -18.00
CA ASP A 276 11.01 -2.91 -19.38
C ASP A 276 12.07 -1.86 -19.75
N ASP A 277 12.02 -0.66 -19.14
CA ASP A 277 13.05 0.38 -19.23
C ASP A 277 13.35 0.98 -17.85
N TRP A 278 13.98 0.18 -16.99
CA TRP A 278 14.27 0.55 -15.62
C TRP A 278 15.12 1.83 -15.50
N ALA A 279 16.02 2.07 -16.45
CA ALA A 279 16.81 3.30 -16.47
C ALA A 279 15.94 4.55 -16.70
N ALA A 280 14.93 4.45 -17.56
CA ALA A 280 13.96 5.52 -17.76
C ALA A 280 13.06 5.70 -16.52
N ALA A 281 12.59 4.61 -15.90
CA ALA A 281 11.85 4.65 -14.66
C ALA A 281 12.64 5.34 -13.53
N CYS A 282 13.93 5.02 -13.37
CA CYS A 282 14.80 5.69 -12.41
C CYS A 282 15.04 7.18 -12.72
N ALA A 283 14.90 7.60 -13.97
CA ALA A 283 15.02 9.01 -14.37
C ALA A 283 13.69 9.77 -14.28
N ASP A 284 12.56 9.12 -14.01
CA ASP A 284 11.26 9.74 -13.89
C ASP A 284 11.21 10.68 -12.67
N PRO A 285 10.90 11.98 -12.85
CA PRO A 285 10.85 12.93 -11.76
C PRO A 285 9.67 12.73 -10.80
N SER A 286 8.65 11.95 -11.19
CA SER A 286 7.48 11.66 -10.36
C SER A 286 7.71 10.51 -9.38
N ARG A 287 8.77 9.70 -9.59
CA ARG A 287 9.05 8.56 -8.70
C ARG A 287 9.40 8.99 -7.28
N PRO A 288 9.03 8.20 -6.27
CA PRO A 288 9.56 8.38 -4.91
C PRO A 288 11.09 8.25 -4.88
N PRO A 289 11.78 8.94 -3.93
CA PRO A 289 13.22 8.82 -3.82
C PRO A 289 13.74 7.40 -3.52
N SER A 290 12.91 6.59 -2.87
CA SER A 290 13.19 5.19 -2.50
C SER A 290 12.36 4.25 -3.37
N THR A 291 12.75 4.06 -4.64
CA THR A 291 12.08 3.15 -5.59
C THR A 291 13.00 1.97 -5.88
N VAL A 292 12.46 0.76 -5.78
CA VAL A 292 13.17 -0.50 -6.03
C VAL A 292 12.39 -1.39 -6.99
N LEU A 293 13.12 -2.27 -7.69
CA LEU A 293 12.55 -3.29 -8.57
C LEU A 293 12.69 -4.67 -7.92
N ARG A 294 11.60 -5.40 -7.84
CA ARG A 294 11.58 -6.76 -7.30
C ARG A 294 10.88 -7.75 -8.25
N ASP A 295 11.08 -9.01 -8.00
CA ASP A 295 10.21 -10.06 -8.52
C ASP A 295 8.94 -10.17 -7.68
N HIS A 296 7.82 -10.62 -8.30
CA HIS A 296 6.54 -10.76 -7.61
C HIS A 296 6.52 -11.79 -6.48
N ASP A 297 7.42 -12.78 -6.54
CA ASP A 297 7.50 -13.80 -5.48
C ASP A 297 8.34 -13.33 -4.29
N LEU A 298 8.98 -12.15 -4.40
CA LEU A 298 9.86 -11.54 -3.40
C LEU A 298 10.92 -12.53 -2.90
N GLY A 299 11.47 -13.31 -3.85
CA GLY A 299 12.41 -14.38 -3.58
C GLY A 299 13.75 -13.90 -3.00
N ALA A 300 14.59 -14.86 -2.60
CA ALA A 300 15.94 -14.62 -2.11
C ALA A 300 16.98 -14.79 -3.23
N PRO A 301 18.19 -14.22 -3.09
CA PRO A 301 19.30 -14.43 -4.03
C PRO A 301 19.60 -15.91 -4.25
N GLY A 302 19.49 -16.35 -5.51
CA GLY A 302 19.67 -17.73 -5.91
C GLY A 302 18.38 -18.48 -6.24
N ASP A 303 17.25 -17.93 -5.90
CA ASP A 303 15.95 -18.42 -6.34
C ASP A 303 15.71 -18.16 -7.82
N ALA A 304 14.96 -19.04 -8.47
CA ALA A 304 14.60 -18.83 -9.86
C ALA A 304 13.68 -17.61 -10.00
N GLY A 305 14.07 -16.66 -10.84
CA GLY A 305 13.29 -15.44 -11.06
C GLY A 305 13.60 -14.30 -10.08
N TYR A 306 14.53 -14.49 -9.13
CA TYR A 306 14.94 -13.40 -8.24
C TYR A 306 15.37 -12.14 -9.03
N VAL A 307 14.80 -11.01 -8.67
CA VAL A 307 15.14 -9.68 -9.18
C VAL A 307 15.29 -8.72 -8.01
N PHE A 308 16.36 -7.94 -8.02
CA PHE A 308 16.54 -6.78 -7.15
C PHE A 308 17.37 -5.74 -7.88
N ASP A 309 16.84 -4.55 -8.03
CA ASP A 309 17.54 -3.36 -8.49
C ASP A 309 16.98 -2.13 -7.76
N ALA A 310 17.67 -1.00 -7.81
CA ALA A 310 17.28 0.21 -7.10
C ALA A 310 17.64 1.47 -7.91
N CYS A 311 16.85 2.47 -7.78
CA CYS A 311 17.15 3.77 -8.36
C CYS A 311 18.18 4.57 -7.46
#